data_ef06ae64911ba5d36f8338dbcd97d962
#
_entry.id   ef06ae64911ba5d36f8338dbcd97d962
#
_cell.length_a   1.000
_cell.length_b   1.000
_cell.length_c   1.000
_cell.angle_alpha   90.00
_cell.angle_beta   90.00
_cell.angle_gamma   90.00
#
_symmetry.space_group_name_H-M   'P 1'
#
loop_
_entity.id
_entity.type
_entity.pdbx_description
1 polymer ?
#
loop_
_entity_poly.entity_id
_entity_poly.type
_entity_poly.pdbx_seq_one_letter_code
_entity_poly.pdbx_strand_id
1 'polypeptide(L)'
;MRHVSDLRDEEHPRIVAVVVTHRRVAELALSLEAVTGQTRAPDRLIVVDNDADERVRELVDAQRIPSTYLGSQRNLGGAGGFALGILHALSLGADWVWLADDDGRPADAEVLGTLLGCARRHGLAEVSPLVCDLADPTRLAFPLRRGLSWRRRVSELRVESSGDLLPGIASLFNGALFRASTVEAVGVPDLRLFIRGDEVDVHRRLVLSGLSFGTCLEAVYLHPQGSDEFKPILGGRMHTQYPSDETKRYFTYRNRGYLQSQRGLRKLVPQEWLRFGWFFLVSRRDPAGFAEWIRLRRLGRRERFSKQ
;
A
#
# COMPACT_ATOMS: atom_id res chain seq x y z
N MET A 1 -8.53 33.91 -5.29
CA MET A 1 -7.91 34.36 -4.03
C MET A 1 -7.48 33.10 -3.31
N ARG A 2 -6.17 32.79 -3.26
CA ARG A 2 -5.67 31.71 -2.41
C ARG A 2 -5.77 32.18 -0.96
N HIS A 3 -6.33 31.38 -0.07
CA HIS A 3 -6.43 31.72 1.36
C HIS A 3 -5.03 31.87 1.96
N VAL A 4 -4.86 32.74 2.97
CA VAL A 4 -3.58 32.94 3.69
C VAL A 4 -3.11 31.66 4.40
N SER A 5 -4.00 30.68 4.65
CA SER A 5 -3.68 29.31 5.08
C SER A 5 -2.82 28.55 4.07
N ASP A 6 -3.05 28.74 2.76
CA ASP A 6 -2.33 28.00 1.69
C ASP A 6 -0.82 28.30 1.66
N LEU A 7 -0.37 29.46 2.17
CA LEU A 7 1.04 29.86 2.17
C LEU A 7 1.84 29.28 3.34
N ARG A 8 1.19 28.96 4.48
CA ARG A 8 1.85 28.30 5.63
C ARG A 8 2.08 26.82 5.36
N ASP A 9 1.22 26.20 4.55
CA ASP A 9 1.26 24.77 4.21
C ASP A 9 2.48 24.41 3.32
N GLU A 10 3.09 25.36 2.63
CA GLU A 10 4.23 25.12 1.74
C GLU A 10 5.59 25.07 2.47
N GLU A 11 5.80 25.88 3.52
CA GLU A 11 7.10 25.95 4.22
C GLU A 11 7.24 24.88 5.33
N HIS A 12 6.23 24.71 6.17
CA HIS A 12 6.24 23.79 7.31
C HIS A 12 4.94 22.97 7.38
N PRO A 13 4.72 22.03 6.45
CA PRO A 13 3.50 21.25 6.43
C PRO A 13 3.42 20.33 7.64
N ARG A 14 2.20 20.18 8.19
CA ARG A 14 1.90 19.21 9.24
C ARG A 14 1.82 17.82 8.63
N ILE A 15 2.77 16.96 8.99
CA ILE A 15 2.82 15.57 8.55
C ILE A 15 2.34 14.65 9.67
N VAL A 16 1.31 13.86 9.41
CA VAL A 16 0.82 12.84 10.33
C VAL A 16 1.15 11.46 9.78
N ALA A 17 1.96 10.71 10.53
CA ALA A 17 2.23 9.32 10.21
C ALA A 17 1.08 8.42 10.69
N VAL A 18 0.67 7.47 9.87
CA VAL A 18 -0.33 6.44 10.19
C VAL A 18 0.30 5.08 10.00
N VAL A 19 0.37 4.31 11.09
CA VAL A 19 0.87 2.93 11.09
C VAL A 19 -0.29 1.99 11.44
N VAL A 20 -0.47 0.92 10.66
CA VAL A 20 -1.49 -0.09 10.94
C VAL A 20 -0.82 -1.37 11.37
N THR A 21 -1.29 -1.98 12.47
CA THR A 21 -0.73 -3.22 13.00
C THR A 21 -1.81 -4.26 13.32
N HIS A 22 -1.39 -5.53 13.33
CA HIS A 22 -2.19 -6.65 13.79
C HIS A 22 -1.29 -7.78 14.29
N ARG A 23 -1.18 -7.95 15.63
CA ARG A 23 -0.45 -9.04 16.29
C ARG A 23 1.06 -9.12 15.99
N ARG A 24 1.71 -7.99 15.72
CA ARG A 24 3.14 -7.89 15.35
C ARG A 24 3.87 -6.85 16.19
N VAL A 25 3.84 -7.04 17.51
CA VAL A 25 4.39 -6.07 18.48
C VAL A 25 5.88 -5.80 18.27
N ALA A 26 6.66 -6.85 17.98
CA ALA A 26 8.11 -6.72 17.80
C ALA A 26 8.48 -5.99 16.50
N GLU A 27 7.81 -6.33 15.39
CA GLU A 27 8.00 -5.67 14.09
C GLU A 27 7.55 -4.21 14.17
N LEU A 28 6.40 -3.96 14.81
CA LEU A 28 5.88 -2.62 15.03
C LEU A 28 6.89 -1.76 15.81
N ALA A 29 7.52 -2.28 16.86
CA ALA A 29 8.51 -1.52 17.62
C ALA A 29 9.64 -0.99 16.75
N LEU A 30 10.18 -1.83 15.84
CA LEU A 30 11.22 -1.46 14.88
C LEU A 30 10.71 -0.45 13.83
N SER A 31 9.47 -0.61 13.37
CA SER A 31 8.84 0.34 12.45
C SER A 31 8.66 1.71 13.11
N LEU A 32 8.13 1.76 14.34
CA LEU A 32 7.92 3.01 15.06
C LEU A 32 9.22 3.74 15.37
N GLU A 33 10.29 3.03 15.78
CA GLU A 33 11.61 3.62 15.99
C GLU A 33 12.11 4.31 14.71
N ALA A 34 12.02 3.65 13.57
CA ALA A 34 12.48 4.21 12.30
C ALA A 34 11.57 5.36 11.79
N VAL A 35 10.25 5.26 11.99
CA VAL A 35 9.28 6.31 11.59
C VAL A 35 9.44 7.57 12.45
N THR A 36 9.61 7.44 13.75
CA THR A 36 9.74 8.59 14.67
C THR A 36 11.16 9.13 14.74
N GLY A 37 12.15 8.32 14.35
CA GLY A 37 13.58 8.69 14.31
C GLY A 37 14.02 9.42 13.03
N GLN A 38 13.09 9.88 12.18
CA GLN A 38 13.44 10.64 10.98
C GLN A 38 14.03 12.00 11.34
N THR A 39 15.01 12.53 10.58
CA THR A 39 15.55 13.89 10.70
C THR A 39 14.45 14.93 10.53
N ARG A 40 13.59 14.77 9.53
CA ARG A 40 12.28 15.42 9.50
C ARG A 40 11.26 14.46 10.10
N ALA A 41 11.16 14.44 11.44
CA ALA A 41 10.15 13.62 12.11
C ALA A 41 8.73 14.03 11.71
N PRO A 42 7.76 13.10 11.68
CA PRO A 42 6.36 13.48 11.55
C PRO A 42 5.92 14.29 12.77
N ASP A 43 4.98 15.22 12.57
CA ASP A 43 4.47 16.08 13.64
C ASP A 43 3.58 15.33 14.61
N ARG A 44 3.02 14.21 14.17
CA ARG A 44 2.20 13.30 14.97
C ARG A 44 2.24 11.88 14.41
N LEU A 45 2.10 10.90 15.29
CA LEU A 45 1.94 9.49 14.98
C LEU A 45 0.52 9.04 15.35
N ILE A 46 -0.11 8.24 14.49
CA ILE A 46 -1.32 7.49 14.76
C ILE A 46 -1.00 6.02 14.54
N VAL A 47 -1.25 5.18 15.53
CA VAL A 47 -1.17 3.72 15.38
C VAL A 47 -2.57 3.14 15.50
N VAL A 48 -2.99 2.44 14.43
CA VAL A 48 -4.26 1.70 14.40
C VAL A 48 -3.95 0.23 14.66
N ASP A 49 -4.39 -0.25 15.81
CA ASP A 49 -4.19 -1.63 16.24
C ASP A 49 -5.47 -2.45 16.05
N ASN A 50 -5.41 -3.42 15.17
CA ASN A 50 -6.53 -4.30 14.81
C ASN A 50 -6.75 -5.47 15.79
N ASP A 51 -6.10 -5.48 16.96
CA ASP A 51 -6.26 -6.50 18.01
C ASP A 51 -6.47 -5.90 19.41
N ALA A 52 -6.38 -4.58 19.54
CA ALA A 52 -6.48 -3.81 20.78
C ALA A 52 -5.55 -4.35 21.89
N ASP A 53 -4.29 -4.64 21.54
CA ASP A 53 -3.25 -5.19 22.43
C ASP A 53 -2.66 -4.08 23.31
N GLU A 54 -2.67 -4.27 24.63
CA GLU A 54 -2.13 -3.30 25.59
C GLU A 54 -0.62 -3.05 25.37
N ARG A 55 0.14 -4.05 24.95
CA ARG A 55 1.57 -3.88 24.61
C ARG A 55 1.79 -2.90 23.44
N VAL A 56 0.87 -2.86 22.49
CA VAL A 56 0.89 -1.88 21.40
C VAL A 56 0.59 -0.49 21.93
N ARG A 57 -0.38 -0.35 22.86
CA ARG A 57 -0.68 0.92 23.53
C ARG A 57 0.55 1.44 24.27
N GLU A 58 1.21 0.60 25.07
CA GLU A 58 2.43 0.97 25.81
C GLU A 58 3.55 1.45 24.86
N LEU A 59 3.74 0.78 23.70
CA LEU A 59 4.70 1.21 22.69
C LEU A 59 4.36 2.60 22.12
N VAL A 60 3.08 2.88 21.90
CA VAL A 60 2.63 4.18 21.37
C VAL A 60 2.78 5.29 22.41
N ASP A 61 2.42 5.01 23.66
CA ASP A 61 2.52 5.98 24.77
C ASP A 61 3.99 6.31 25.11
N ALA A 62 4.93 5.41 24.81
CA ALA A 62 6.37 5.63 25.00
C ALA A 62 7.03 6.48 23.89
N GLN A 63 6.31 6.85 22.82
CA GLN A 63 6.89 7.63 21.72
C GLN A 63 7.21 9.07 22.16
N ARG A 64 8.30 9.63 21.61
CA ARG A 64 8.75 11.00 21.94
C ARG A 64 7.96 12.10 21.24
N ILE A 65 7.26 11.76 20.17
CA ILE A 65 6.40 12.71 19.43
C ILE A 65 4.94 12.54 19.87
N PRO A 66 4.08 13.54 19.67
CA PRO A 66 2.65 13.42 19.95
C PRO A 66 2.05 12.23 19.23
N SER A 67 1.53 11.25 19.97
CA SER A 67 1.07 9.98 19.44
C SER A 67 -0.38 9.70 19.84
N THR A 68 -1.09 8.94 19.03
CA THR A 68 -2.47 8.51 19.27
C THR A 68 -2.59 7.02 19.00
N TYR A 69 -3.05 6.27 20.00
CA TYR A 69 -3.40 4.87 19.86
C TYR A 69 -4.88 4.71 19.53
N LEU A 70 -5.18 3.96 18.48
CA LEU A 70 -6.54 3.61 18.06
C LEU A 70 -6.70 2.08 18.07
N GLY A 71 -7.08 1.53 19.24
CA GLY A 71 -7.34 0.09 19.39
C GLY A 71 -8.71 -0.31 18.89
N SER A 72 -8.78 -1.25 17.97
CA SER A 72 -10.03 -1.80 17.44
C SER A 72 -10.35 -3.15 18.05
N GLN A 73 -11.54 -3.30 18.63
CA GLN A 73 -12.05 -4.58 19.14
C GLN A 73 -12.39 -5.60 18.03
N ARG A 74 -12.31 -5.18 16.78
CA ARG A 74 -12.50 -6.03 15.61
C ARG A 74 -11.35 -5.84 14.65
N ASN A 75 -10.84 -6.92 14.09
CA ASN A 75 -9.88 -6.81 13.01
C ASN A 75 -10.55 -6.17 11.77
N LEU A 76 -10.15 -4.96 11.45
CA LEU A 76 -10.64 -4.20 10.30
C LEU A 76 -9.87 -4.52 9.01
N GLY A 77 -8.79 -5.32 9.11
CA GLY A 77 -7.83 -5.54 8.03
C GLY A 77 -7.01 -4.29 7.72
N GLY A 78 -6.12 -4.38 6.75
CA GLY A 78 -5.34 -3.23 6.27
C GLY A 78 -6.24 -2.12 5.74
N ALA A 79 -7.23 -2.47 4.92
CA ALA A 79 -8.16 -1.50 4.34
C ALA A 79 -8.89 -0.64 5.39
N GLY A 80 -9.47 -1.30 6.41
CA GLY A 80 -10.20 -0.58 7.47
C GLY A 80 -9.26 0.16 8.43
N GLY A 81 -8.10 -0.42 8.74
CA GLY A 81 -7.08 0.21 9.59
C GLY A 81 -6.56 1.51 8.97
N PHE A 82 -6.14 1.48 7.70
CA PHE A 82 -5.72 2.70 7.00
C PHE A 82 -6.86 3.70 6.83
N ALA A 83 -8.07 3.25 6.52
CA ALA A 83 -9.21 4.17 6.42
C ALA A 83 -9.46 4.92 7.73
N LEU A 84 -9.44 4.22 8.88
CA LEU A 84 -9.61 4.83 10.20
C LEU A 84 -8.49 5.81 10.53
N GLY A 85 -7.23 5.40 10.35
CA GLY A 85 -6.06 6.23 10.64
C GLY A 85 -5.99 7.47 9.76
N ILE A 86 -6.27 7.36 8.47
CA ILE A 86 -6.30 8.48 7.53
C ILE A 86 -7.38 9.49 7.90
N LEU A 87 -8.62 9.04 8.16
CA LEU A 87 -9.71 9.93 8.58
C LEU A 87 -9.37 10.66 9.88
N HIS A 88 -8.74 9.97 10.83
CA HIS A 88 -8.28 10.61 12.06
C HIS A 88 -7.16 11.63 11.79
N ALA A 89 -6.19 11.33 10.92
CA ALA A 89 -5.14 12.26 10.53
C ALA A 89 -5.73 13.55 9.91
N LEU A 90 -6.70 13.41 9.00
CA LEU A 90 -7.41 14.56 8.42
C LEU A 90 -8.15 15.38 9.48
N SER A 91 -8.81 14.73 10.46
CA SER A 91 -9.51 15.42 11.55
C SER A 91 -8.58 16.21 12.47
N LEU A 92 -7.29 15.85 12.51
CA LEU A 92 -6.24 16.58 13.22
C LEU A 92 -5.61 17.70 12.39
N GLY A 93 -6.08 17.94 11.16
CA GLY A 93 -5.58 18.98 10.26
C GLY A 93 -4.22 18.63 9.66
N ALA A 94 -4.01 17.37 9.26
CA ALA A 94 -2.83 16.98 8.50
C ALA A 94 -2.81 17.66 7.12
N ASP A 95 -1.67 18.21 6.70
CA ASP A 95 -1.41 18.66 5.34
C ASP A 95 -0.94 17.48 4.47
N TRP A 96 -0.20 16.57 5.12
CA TRP A 96 0.27 15.33 4.54
C TRP A 96 0.05 14.15 5.48
N VAL A 97 -0.31 13.00 4.90
CA VAL A 97 -0.46 11.73 5.61
C VAL A 97 0.59 10.75 5.11
N TRP A 98 1.44 10.26 6.02
CA TRP A 98 2.49 9.30 5.72
C TRP A 98 2.05 7.90 6.17
N LEU A 99 1.87 6.97 5.23
CA LEU A 99 1.28 5.65 5.49
C LEU A 99 2.35 4.58 5.57
N ALA A 100 2.31 3.76 6.61
CA ALA A 100 3.25 2.67 6.84
C ALA A 100 2.56 1.41 7.40
N ASP A 101 3.03 0.23 7.00
CA ASP A 101 2.70 -1.05 7.64
C ASP A 101 3.65 -1.34 8.81
N ASP A 102 3.24 -2.27 9.68
CA ASP A 102 3.99 -2.65 10.89
C ASP A 102 5.27 -3.45 10.59
N ASP A 103 5.36 -4.14 9.45
CA ASP A 103 6.50 -4.99 9.07
C ASP A 103 7.48 -4.32 8.08
N GLY A 104 7.21 -3.07 7.68
CA GLY A 104 8.10 -2.26 6.89
C GLY A 104 8.67 -1.08 7.67
N ARG A 105 9.73 -0.44 7.15
CA ARG A 105 10.35 0.75 7.76
C ARG A 105 11.16 1.56 6.78
N PRO A 106 11.32 2.90 7.00
CA PRO A 106 12.31 3.71 6.29
C PRO A 106 13.71 3.10 6.40
N ALA A 107 14.50 3.15 5.33
CA ALA A 107 15.85 2.59 5.31
C ALA A 107 16.85 3.43 6.12
N ASP A 108 16.59 4.73 6.23
CA ASP A 108 17.41 5.69 6.96
C ASP A 108 16.56 6.84 7.52
N ALA A 109 17.21 7.79 8.19
CA ALA A 109 16.56 8.92 8.83
C ALA A 109 16.13 10.04 7.87
N GLU A 110 16.50 10.00 6.59
CA GLU A 110 16.24 11.06 5.61
C GLU A 110 15.03 10.79 4.71
N VAL A 111 14.41 9.62 4.80
CA VAL A 111 13.39 9.15 3.87
C VAL A 111 12.20 10.11 3.79
N LEU A 112 11.63 10.55 4.92
CA LEU A 112 10.48 11.45 4.93
C LEU A 112 10.82 12.83 4.34
N GLY A 113 11.99 13.37 4.68
CA GLY A 113 12.49 14.62 4.12
C GLY A 113 12.68 14.54 2.61
N THR A 114 13.28 13.44 2.14
CA THR A 114 13.50 13.16 0.71
C THR A 114 12.18 13.03 -0.06
N LEU A 115 11.19 12.32 0.50
CA LEU A 115 9.86 12.21 -0.10
C LEU A 115 9.18 13.58 -0.23
N LEU A 116 9.19 14.37 0.83
CA LEU A 116 8.59 15.71 0.82
C LEU A 116 9.27 16.63 -0.20
N GLY A 117 10.61 16.59 -0.25
CA GLY A 117 11.41 17.32 -1.25
C GLY A 117 11.09 16.90 -2.68
N CYS A 118 11.00 15.59 -2.94
CA CYS A 118 10.62 15.04 -4.24
C CYS A 118 9.20 15.46 -4.64
N ALA A 119 8.23 15.38 -3.71
CA ALA A 119 6.86 15.80 -3.96
C ALA A 119 6.77 17.28 -4.34
N ARG A 120 7.55 18.14 -3.68
CA ARG A 120 7.62 19.58 -3.98
C ARG A 120 8.25 19.86 -5.33
N ARG A 121 9.42 19.25 -5.63
CA ARG A 121 10.13 19.43 -6.91
C ARG A 121 9.26 19.06 -8.13
N HIS A 122 8.50 17.98 -7.99
CA HIS A 122 7.69 17.43 -9.11
C HIS A 122 6.20 17.77 -9.04
N GLY A 123 5.75 18.54 -8.05
CA GLY A 123 4.34 18.92 -7.90
C GLY A 123 3.42 17.72 -7.68
N LEU A 124 3.86 16.73 -6.88
CA LEU A 124 3.13 15.49 -6.70
C LEU A 124 2.03 15.62 -5.64
N ALA A 125 0.93 14.97 -5.90
CA ALA A 125 -0.19 14.78 -4.98
C ALA A 125 0.00 13.57 -4.06
N GLU A 126 0.75 12.58 -4.55
CA GLU A 126 1.23 11.41 -3.81
C GLU A 126 2.67 11.10 -4.24
N VAL A 127 3.52 10.71 -3.29
CA VAL A 127 4.86 10.19 -3.55
C VAL A 127 5.12 8.95 -2.70
N SER A 128 5.49 7.87 -3.37
CA SER A 128 5.91 6.63 -2.73
C SER A 128 7.44 6.53 -2.69
N PRO A 129 8.04 5.88 -1.69
CA PRO A 129 9.44 5.48 -1.73
C PRO A 129 9.63 4.26 -2.64
N LEU A 130 10.88 3.98 -2.98
CA LEU A 130 11.29 2.73 -3.59
C LEU A 130 11.27 1.62 -2.52
N VAL A 131 10.35 0.66 -2.66
CA VAL A 131 10.18 -0.42 -1.68
C VAL A 131 11.13 -1.56 -1.99
N CYS A 132 12.13 -1.74 -1.14
CA CYS A 132 13.19 -2.74 -1.27
C CYS A 132 13.03 -3.89 -0.28
N ASP A 133 13.59 -5.04 -0.65
CA ASP A 133 13.61 -6.22 0.22
C ASP A 133 14.46 -5.93 1.48
N LEU A 134 13.90 -6.22 2.64
CA LEU A 134 14.55 -6.04 3.94
C LEU A 134 15.85 -6.84 4.06
N ALA A 135 15.90 -8.03 3.45
CA ALA A 135 17.07 -8.92 3.51
C ALA A 135 18.14 -8.58 2.44
N ASP A 136 17.72 -8.03 1.28
CA ASP A 136 18.61 -7.62 0.18
C ASP A 136 18.08 -6.31 -0.44
N PRO A 137 18.50 -5.13 0.05
CA PRO A 137 18.01 -3.84 -0.46
C PRO A 137 18.35 -3.54 -1.92
N THR A 138 19.18 -4.35 -2.59
CA THR A 138 19.40 -4.26 -4.04
C THR A 138 18.24 -4.80 -4.86
N ARG A 139 17.29 -5.51 -4.21
CA ARG A 139 16.11 -6.10 -4.80
C ARG A 139 14.85 -5.33 -4.38
N LEU A 140 13.85 -5.36 -5.25
CA LEU A 140 12.54 -4.85 -4.91
C LEU A 140 11.79 -5.87 -4.02
N ALA A 141 11.15 -5.40 -2.96
CA ALA A 141 10.25 -6.24 -2.14
C ALA A 141 9.06 -6.74 -2.99
N PHE A 142 8.57 -5.89 -3.89
CA PHE A 142 7.52 -6.20 -4.85
C PHE A 142 8.00 -5.97 -6.27
N PRO A 143 8.09 -7.02 -7.13
CA PRO A 143 8.49 -6.84 -8.51
C PRO A 143 7.57 -5.90 -9.27
N LEU A 144 8.13 -4.92 -9.98
CA LEU A 144 7.38 -3.97 -10.80
C LEU A 144 7.23 -4.48 -12.24
N ARG A 145 6.01 -4.42 -12.75
CA ARG A 145 5.75 -4.75 -14.15
C ARG A 145 5.87 -3.49 -15.03
N ARG A 146 6.79 -3.53 -15.98
CA ARG A 146 6.97 -2.48 -17.00
C ARG A 146 6.70 -3.11 -18.38
N GLY A 147 5.53 -2.82 -18.96
CA GLY A 147 5.09 -3.47 -20.21
C GLY A 147 4.95 -4.99 -20.04
N LEU A 148 5.73 -5.77 -20.80
CA LEU A 148 5.77 -7.24 -20.72
C LEU A 148 6.86 -7.77 -19.79
N SER A 149 7.74 -6.93 -19.29
CA SER A 149 8.89 -7.32 -18.47
C SER A 149 8.66 -7.02 -16.99
N TRP A 150 9.28 -7.82 -16.12
CA TRP A 150 9.30 -7.63 -14.69
C TRP A 150 10.65 -7.07 -14.26
N ARG A 151 10.64 -6.00 -13.47
CA ARG A 151 11.81 -5.45 -12.78
C ARG A 151 11.85 -5.99 -11.37
N ARG A 152 12.97 -6.56 -10.98
CA ARG A 152 13.19 -7.19 -9.68
C ARG A 152 14.32 -6.54 -8.90
N ARG A 153 15.16 -5.72 -9.57
CA ARG A 153 16.32 -5.05 -8.99
C ARG A 153 16.21 -3.54 -9.13
N VAL A 154 16.73 -2.85 -8.12
CA VAL A 154 16.79 -1.39 -8.09
C VAL A 154 17.56 -0.83 -9.30
N SER A 155 18.69 -1.49 -9.69
CA SER A 155 19.49 -1.10 -10.84
C SER A 155 18.71 -1.06 -12.16
N GLU A 156 17.75 -1.98 -12.35
CA GLU A 156 16.91 -2.02 -13.56
C GLU A 156 16.00 -0.79 -13.66
N LEU A 157 15.53 -0.27 -12.52
CA LEU A 157 14.68 0.93 -12.49
C LEU A 157 15.49 2.20 -12.71
N ARG A 158 16.70 2.29 -12.14
CA ARG A 158 17.57 3.45 -12.30
C ARG A 158 18.03 3.66 -13.74
N VAL A 159 18.25 2.59 -14.49
CA VAL A 159 18.60 2.65 -15.92
C VAL A 159 17.42 3.15 -16.78
N GLU A 160 16.17 2.85 -16.36
CA GLU A 160 14.98 3.25 -17.10
C GLU A 160 14.47 4.66 -16.78
N SER A 161 14.90 5.23 -15.64
CA SER A 161 14.52 6.57 -15.24
C SER A 161 15.52 7.61 -15.73
N SER A 162 15.02 8.73 -16.20
CA SER A 162 15.84 9.89 -16.57
C SER A 162 16.07 10.86 -15.40
N GLY A 163 15.85 10.44 -14.15
CA GLY A 163 15.94 11.28 -12.96
C GLY A 163 15.60 10.52 -11.69
N ASP A 164 15.17 11.24 -10.67
CA ASP A 164 14.85 10.74 -9.34
C ASP A 164 13.40 10.24 -9.18
N LEU A 165 12.57 10.30 -10.23
CA LEU A 165 11.15 9.95 -10.19
C LEU A 165 10.75 8.89 -11.21
N LEU A 166 9.95 7.90 -10.79
CA LEU A 166 9.18 7.01 -11.66
C LEU A 166 7.71 7.45 -11.64
N PRO A 167 7.22 8.18 -12.67
CA PRO A 167 5.86 8.70 -12.66
C PRO A 167 4.82 7.59 -12.86
N GLY A 168 3.67 7.73 -12.19
CA GLY A 168 2.51 6.83 -12.34
C GLY A 168 2.69 5.45 -11.70
N ILE A 169 3.68 5.28 -10.85
CA ILE A 169 3.91 4.07 -10.04
C ILE A 169 3.89 4.46 -8.57
N ALA A 170 3.17 3.71 -7.74
CA ALA A 170 3.06 3.96 -6.32
C ALA A 170 2.93 2.65 -5.53
N SER A 171 3.51 2.63 -4.32
CA SER A 171 3.38 1.59 -3.29
C SER A 171 2.69 2.21 -2.08
N LEU A 172 1.36 2.29 -2.12
CA LEU A 172 0.56 3.26 -1.36
C LEU A 172 0.54 3.09 0.16
N PHE A 173 0.87 1.91 0.68
CA PHE A 173 0.84 1.64 2.13
C PHE A 173 2.22 1.30 2.71
N ASN A 174 3.27 1.41 1.89
CA ASN A 174 4.65 1.10 2.26
C ASN A 174 5.50 2.38 2.24
N GLY A 175 5.22 3.29 3.17
CA GLY A 175 5.94 4.56 3.29
C GLY A 175 5.46 5.67 2.35
N ALA A 176 4.29 5.55 1.73
CA ALA A 176 3.76 6.56 0.82
C ALA A 176 3.29 7.82 1.55
N LEU A 177 3.55 8.98 0.98
CA LEU A 177 3.21 10.29 1.49
C LEU A 177 2.15 10.95 0.59
N PHE A 178 0.95 11.17 1.14
CA PHE A 178 -0.20 11.76 0.46
C PHE A 178 -0.46 13.18 0.92
N ARG A 179 -0.74 14.11 0.01
CA ARG A 179 -1.39 15.36 0.38
C ARG A 179 -2.79 15.08 0.93
N ALA A 180 -3.22 15.81 1.96
CA ALA A 180 -4.59 15.69 2.49
C ALA A 180 -5.65 15.90 1.41
N SER A 181 -5.49 16.91 0.56
CA SER A 181 -6.38 17.19 -0.58
C SER A 181 -6.46 16.04 -1.60
N THR A 182 -5.40 15.22 -1.72
CA THR A 182 -5.43 14.02 -2.55
C THR A 182 -6.35 12.97 -1.94
N VAL A 183 -6.24 12.75 -0.63
CA VAL A 183 -7.13 11.82 0.07
C VAL A 183 -8.59 12.28 0.00
N GLU A 184 -8.84 13.58 0.14
CA GLU A 184 -10.19 14.15 -0.03
C GLU A 184 -10.75 13.90 -1.43
N ALA A 185 -9.90 14.00 -2.47
CA ALA A 185 -10.30 13.79 -3.86
C ALA A 185 -10.51 12.30 -4.23
N VAL A 186 -9.64 11.40 -3.74
CA VAL A 186 -9.69 9.97 -4.11
C VAL A 186 -10.41 9.11 -3.07
N GLY A 187 -10.57 9.61 -1.84
CA GLY A 187 -11.16 8.88 -0.70
C GLY A 187 -10.20 7.90 -0.05
N VAL A 188 -10.59 7.40 1.12
CA VAL A 188 -9.87 6.38 1.88
C VAL A 188 -10.02 4.97 1.29
N PRO A 189 -9.20 3.98 1.71
CA PRO A 189 -9.39 2.59 1.31
C PRO A 189 -10.80 2.06 1.61
N ASP A 190 -11.34 1.24 0.71
CA ASP A 190 -12.65 0.62 0.89
C ASP A 190 -12.56 -0.51 1.92
N LEU A 191 -13.08 -0.27 3.11
CA LEU A 191 -13.04 -1.22 4.22
C LEU A 191 -13.68 -2.59 3.90
N ARG A 192 -14.57 -2.66 2.88
CA ARG A 192 -15.19 -3.91 2.42
C ARG A 192 -14.18 -4.89 1.83
N LEU A 193 -13.03 -4.38 1.38
CA LEU A 193 -11.95 -5.20 0.83
C LEU A 193 -11.22 -5.97 1.94
N PHE A 194 -11.16 -5.43 3.14
CA PHE A 194 -10.50 -5.99 4.31
C PHE A 194 -8.96 -6.08 4.16
N ILE A 195 -8.48 -7.02 3.33
CA ILE A 195 -7.09 -7.19 2.91
C ILE A 195 -7.05 -7.53 1.42
N ARG A 196 -5.95 -7.22 0.74
CA ARG A 196 -5.73 -7.56 -0.68
C ARG A 196 -6.65 -6.81 -1.66
N GLY A 197 -6.07 -5.96 -2.40
CA GLY A 197 -6.74 -5.21 -3.46
C GLY A 197 -7.22 -3.81 -3.06
N ASP A 198 -7.17 -3.46 -1.81
CA ASP A 198 -7.36 -2.10 -1.28
C ASP A 198 -6.36 -1.12 -1.90
N GLU A 199 -5.06 -1.48 -1.93
CA GLU A 199 -4.05 -0.70 -2.63
C GLU A 199 -4.36 -0.53 -4.13
N VAL A 200 -4.79 -1.61 -4.80
CA VAL A 200 -5.17 -1.57 -6.22
C VAL A 200 -6.36 -0.65 -6.46
N ASP A 201 -7.33 -0.61 -5.54
CA ASP A 201 -8.49 0.27 -5.65
C ASP A 201 -8.11 1.74 -5.45
N VAL A 202 -7.32 2.06 -4.42
CA VAL A 202 -6.82 3.42 -4.19
C VAL A 202 -5.97 3.88 -5.38
N HIS A 203 -5.03 3.04 -5.86
CA HIS A 203 -4.21 3.35 -7.04
C HIS A 203 -5.08 3.61 -8.28
N ARG A 204 -6.11 2.80 -8.51
CA ARG A 204 -7.06 3.02 -9.62
C ARG A 204 -7.74 4.37 -9.51
N ARG A 205 -8.20 4.74 -8.32
CA ARG A 205 -8.86 6.05 -8.09
C ARG A 205 -7.87 7.20 -8.27
N LEU A 206 -6.63 7.04 -7.83
CA LEU A 206 -5.56 8.00 -8.03
C LEU A 206 -5.25 8.20 -9.53
N VAL A 207 -5.13 7.11 -10.31
CA VAL A 207 -4.99 7.20 -11.78
C VAL A 207 -6.16 7.90 -12.45
N LEU A 208 -7.40 7.64 -12.00
CA LEU A 208 -8.60 8.23 -12.59
C LEU A 208 -8.82 9.70 -12.20
N SER A 209 -8.22 10.15 -11.10
CA SER A 209 -8.30 11.56 -10.67
C SER A 209 -7.47 12.50 -11.57
N GLY A 210 -6.48 11.96 -12.28
CA GLY A 210 -5.56 12.77 -13.10
C GLY A 210 -4.51 13.53 -12.27
N LEU A 211 -4.46 13.33 -10.96
CA LEU A 211 -3.44 13.93 -10.10
C LEU A 211 -2.05 13.33 -10.37
N SER A 212 -1.00 14.14 -10.24
CA SER A 212 0.38 13.70 -10.43
C SER A 212 0.85 12.88 -9.22
N PHE A 213 1.42 11.71 -9.49
CA PHE A 213 1.98 10.82 -8.46
C PHE A 213 3.13 9.98 -9.00
N GLY A 214 3.94 9.42 -8.09
CA GLY A 214 5.05 8.57 -8.53
C GLY A 214 5.95 8.07 -7.41
N THR A 215 6.92 7.22 -7.78
CA THR A 215 7.92 6.67 -6.86
C THR A 215 9.21 7.48 -6.92
N CYS A 216 9.63 8.02 -5.77
CA CYS A 216 10.93 8.66 -5.57
C CYS A 216 12.02 7.59 -5.47
N LEU A 217 13.02 7.62 -6.36
CA LEU A 217 14.12 6.64 -6.40
C LEU A 217 15.21 6.90 -5.36
N GLU A 218 15.21 8.06 -4.73
CA GLU A 218 16.17 8.45 -3.69
C GLU A 218 15.70 8.07 -2.29
N ALA A 219 14.38 7.92 -2.08
CA ALA A 219 13.80 7.48 -0.82
C ALA A 219 13.58 5.97 -0.83
N VAL A 220 14.15 5.26 0.13
CA VAL A 220 14.06 3.79 0.22
C VAL A 220 13.27 3.37 1.46
N TYR A 221 12.33 2.45 1.26
CA TYR A 221 11.55 1.82 2.32
C TYR A 221 11.80 0.31 2.29
N LEU A 222 12.13 -0.28 3.42
CA LEU A 222 12.44 -1.70 3.56
C LEU A 222 11.18 -2.46 3.96
N HIS A 223 10.91 -3.59 3.28
CA HIS A 223 9.76 -4.43 3.55
C HIS A 223 10.12 -5.91 3.29
N PRO A 224 9.57 -6.88 4.03
CA PRO A 224 9.75 -8.30 3.73
C PRO A 224 9.26 -8.65 2.32
N GLN A 225 9.95 -9.59 1.67
CA GLN A 225 9.62 -10.00 0.31
C GLN A 225 8.24 -10.66 0.21
N GLY A 226 7.39 -10.16 -0.69
CA GLY A 226 6.03 -10.66 -0.94
C GLY A 226 5.87 -11.55 -2.17
N SER A 227 6.97 -12.11 -2.74
CA SER A 227 6.98 -12.73 -4.07
C SER A 227 6.48 -14.18 -4.14
N ASP A 228 6.41 -14.91 -3.03
CA ASP A 228 6.14 -16.37 -3.01
C ASP A 228 4.74 -16.77 -3.50
N GLU A 229 3.84 -15.83 -3.57
CA GLU A 229 2.48 -16.05 -4.04
C GLU A 229 2.35 -16.09 -5.57
N PHE A 230 3.37 -15.58 -6.29
CA PHE A 230 3.34 -15.52 -7.75
C PHE A 230 3.87 -16.82 -8.38
N LYS A 231 2.95 -17.67 -8.83
CA LYS A 231 3.29 -18.96 -9.47
C LYS A 231 3.46 -18.79 -10.98
N PRO A 232 4.56 -19.28 -11.57
CA PRO A 232 4.79 -19.20 -13.01
C PRO A 232 3.82 -20.10 -13.78
N ILE A 233 3.36 -19.63 -14.95
CA ILE A 233 2.55 -20.35 -15.92
C ILE A 233 3.09 -20.10 -17.32
N LEU A 234 2.69 -20.91 -18.29
CA LEU A 234 3.11 -20.79 -19.69
C LEU A 234 4.65 -20.75 -19.85
N GLY A 235 5.37 -21.67 -19.17
CA GLY A 235 6.83 -21.69 -19.21
C GLY A 235 7.49 -20.46 -18.59
N GLY A 236 6.86 -19.83 -17.59
CA GLY A 236 7.39 -18.63 -16.91
C GLY A 236 7.09 -17.30 -17.60
N ARG A 237 6.44 -17.32 -18.78
CA ARG A 237 6.07 -16.09 -19.52
C ARG A 237 4.99 -15.26 -18.80
N MET A 238 4.18 -15.90 -17.98
CA MET A 238 3.15 -15.25 -17.17
C MET A 238 3.18 -15.81 -15.74
N HIS A 239 2.56 -15.08 -14.82
CA HIS A 239 2.43 -15.50 -13.43
C HIS A 239 0.98 -15.35 -12.97
N THR A 240 0.57 -16.22 -12.07
CA THR A 240 -0.72 -16.18 -11.39
C THR A 240 -0.51 -16.02 -9.90
N GLN A 241 -1.29 -15.17 -9.24
CA GLN A 241 -1.22 -15.00 -7.80
C GLN A 241 -2.05 -16.10 -7.12
N TYR A 242 -1.35 -16.94 -6.37
CA TYR A 242 -1.94 -18.05 -5.63
C TYR A 242 -1.41 -18.08 -4.19
N PRO A 243 -2.04 -17.36 -3.25
CA PRO A 243 -1.68 -17.41 -1.85
C PRO A 243 -1.87 -18.83 -1.29
N SER A 244 -0.91 -19.32 -0.49
CA SER A 244 -1.02 -20.58 0.24
C SER A 244 -2.03 -20.50 1.38
N ASP A 245 -2.10 -19.36 2.06
CA ASP A 245 -3.08 -19.06 3.10
C ASP A 245 -4.49 -18.93 2.51
N GLU A 246 -5.45 -19.66 3.07
CA GLU A 246 -6.83 -19.71 2.57
C GLU A 246 -7.57 -18.38 2.74
N THR A 247 -7.32 -17.66 3.82
CA THR A 247 -7.93 -16.36 4.08
C THR A 247 -7.43 -15.34 3.06
N LYS A 248 -6.12 -15.28 2.83
CA LYS A 248 -5.52 -14.41 1.80
C LYS A 248 -6.03 -14.78 0.40
N ARG A 249 -6.14 -16.09 0.10
CA ARG A 249 -6.65 -16.58 -1.18
C ARG A 249 -8.11 -16.20 -1.41
N TYR A 250 -8.97 -16.35 -0.37
CA TYR A 250 -10.37 -15.93 -0.41
C TYR A 250 -10.49 -14.45 -0.77
N PHE A 251 -9.82 -13.56 -0.03
CA PHE A 251 -9.87 -12.13 -0.29
C PHE A 251 -9.26 -11.77 -1.65
N THR A 252 -8.15 -12.38 -2.04
CA THR A 252 -7.53 -12.15 -3.35
C THR A 252 -8.54 -12.43 -4.48
N TYR A 253 -9.23 -13.56 -4.47
CA TYR A 253 -10.13 -13.93 -5.56
C TYR A 253 -11.42 -13.12 -5.57
N ARG A 254 -12.03 -12.91 -4.38
CA ARG A 254 -13.23 -12.10 -4.25
C ARG A 254 -12.96 -10.65 -4.67
N ASN A 255 -11.93 -10.05 -4.12
CA ASN A 255 -11.63 -8.63 -4.36
C ASN A 255 -11.21 -8.38 -5.81
N ARG A 256 -10.45 -9.28 -6.43
CA ARG A 256 -10.15 -9.18 -7.88
C ARG A 256 -11.41 -9.24 -8.74
N GLY A 257 -12.42 -10.02 -8.32
CA GLY A 257 -13.72 -10.04 -8.99
C GLY A 257 -14.43 -8.68 -8.94
N TYR A 258 -14.40 -8.01 -7.80
CA TYR A 258 -14.92 -6.65 -7.62
C TYR A 258 -14.10 -5.63 -8.43
N LEU A 259 -12.79 -5.59 -8.23
CA LEU A 259 -11.90 -4.62 -8.87
C LEU A 259 -11.99 -4.67 -10.40
N GLN A 260 -12.05 -5.86 -10.98
CA GLN A 260 -12.15 -6.02 -12.43
C GLN A 260 -13.56 -5.71 -12.99
N SER A 261 -14.55 -5.45 -12.15
CA SER A 261 -15.83 -4.87 -12.55
C SER A 261 -15.75 -3.34 -12.64
N GLN A 262 -14.73 -2.71 -12.03
CA GLN A 262 -14.58 -1.28 -11.95
C GLN A 262 -13.99 -0.68 -13.24
N ARG A 263 -14.31 0.62 -13.49
CA ARG A 263 -13.74 1.39 -14.61
C ARG A 263 -12.21 1.37 -14.55
N GLY A 264 -11.56 1.20 -15.69
CA GLY A 264 -10.10 1.16 -15.84
C GLY A 264 -9.50 -0.25 -15.70
N LEU A 265 -10.13 -1.17 -14.95
CA LEU A 265 -9.61 -2.52 -14.71
C LEU A 265 -10.33 -3.62 -15.52
N ARG A 266 -11.45 -3.33 -16.17
CA ARG A 266 -12.23 -4.30 -16.98
C ARG A 266 -11.42 -4.94 -18.09
N LYS A 267 -10.46 -4.20 -18.66
CA LYS A 267 -9.55 -4.67 -19.73
C LYS A 267 -8.66 -5.85 -19.28
N LEU A 268 -8.49 -6.05 -17.98
CA LEU A 268 -7.68 -7.14 -17.42
C LEU A 268 -8.44 -8.48 -17.34
N VAL A 269 -9.77 -8.48 -17.52
CA VAL A 269 -10.61 -9.68 -17.38
C VAL A 269 -10.18 -10.83 -18.29
N PRO A 270 -9.95 -10.66 -19.61
CA PRO A 270 -9.56 -11.77 -20.47
C PRO A 270 -8.22 -12.39 -20.04
N GLN A 271 -7.24 -11.57 -19.69
CA GLN A 271 -5.94 -12.03 -19.22
C GLN A 271 -6.05 -12.81 -17.89
N GLU A 272 -6.94 -12.39 -17.01
CA GLU A 272 -7.20 -13.06 -15.73
C GLU A 272 -7.79 -14.47 -15.93
N TRP A 273 -8.78 -14.59 -16.82
CA TRP A 273 -9.35 -15.89 -17.17
C TRP A 273 -8.32 -16.83 -17.79
N LEU A 274 -7.47 -16.33 -18.68
CA LEU A 274 -6.39 -17.10 -19.26
C LEU A 274 -5.42 -17.62 -18.19
N ARG A 275 -4.99 -16.73 -17.27
CA ARG A 275 -4.03 -17.09 -16.22
C ARG A 275 -4.58 -18.14 -15.27
N PHE A 276 -5.78 -17.94 -14.73
CA PHE A 276 -6.35 -18.86 -13.76
C PHE A 276 -6.89 -20.13 -14.40
N GLY A 277 -7.43 -20.04 -15.62
CA GLY A 277 -7.80 -21.23 -16.39
C GLY A 277 -6.60 -22.12 -16.66
N TRP A 278 -5.49 -21.55 -17.17
CA TRP A 278 -4.25 -22.30 -17.37
C TRP A 278 -3.71 -22.88 -16.07
N PHE A 279 -3.62 -22.07 -15.03
CA PHE A 279 -3.08 -22.48 -13.73
C PHE A 279 -3.84 -23.66 -13.13
N PHE A 280 -5.15 -23.57 -13.04
CA PHE A 280 -5.94 -24.62 -12.41
C PHE A 280 -6.13 -25.84 -13.31
N LEU A 281 -6.49 -25.65 -14.58
CA LEU A 281 -6.87 -26.77 -15.45
C LEU A 281 -5.67 -27.47 -16.08
N VAL A 282 -4.60 -26.71 -16.42
CA VAL A 282 -3.42 -27.30 -17.08
C VAL A 282 -2.30 -27.57 -16.08
N SER A 283 -1.88 -26.56 -15.30
CA SER A 283 -0.72 -26.72 -14.43
C SER A 283 -1.00 -27.57 -13.19
N ARG A 284 -2.14 -27.33 -12.51
CA ARG A 284 -2.51 -28.06 -11.29
C ARG A 284 -3.43 -29.25 -11.49
N ARG A 285 -4.16 -29.30 -12.60
CA ARG A 285 -5.21 -30.29 -12.87
C ARG A 285 -6.27 -30.33 -11.76
N ASP A 286 -6.66 -29.14 -11.28
CA ASP A 286 -7.57 -28.90 -10.14
C ASP A 286 -8.85 -28.17 -10.60
N PRO A 287 -9.83 -28.87 -11.17
CA PRO A 287 -11.08 -28.26 -11.60
C PRO A 287 -11.93 -27.74 -10.42
N ALA A 288 -11.78 -28.32 -9.21
CA ALA A 288 -12.48 -27.87 -8.02
C ALA A 288 -11.96 -26.49 -7.58
N GLY A 289 -10.65 -26.30 -7.53
CA GLY A 289 -10.03 -24.99 -7.26
C GLY A 289 -10.41 -23.94 -8.31
N PHE A 290 -10.56 -24.34 -9.58
CA PHE A 290 -11.06 -23.44 -10.63
C PHE A 290 -12.51 -23.01 -10.38
N ALA A 291 -13.37 -23.96 -10.00
CA ALA A 291 -14.77 -23.68 -9.67
C ALA A 291 -14.88 -22.75 -8.44
N GLU A 292 -14.04 -22.97 -7.41
CA GLU A 292 -13.95 -22.07 -6.25
C GLU A 292 -13.52 -20.66 -6.66
N TRP A 293 -12.46 -20.52 -7.47
CA TRP A 293 -12.02 -19.23 -7.98
C TRP A 293 -13.14 -18.50 -8.72
N ILE A 294 -13.92 -19.20 -9.59
CA ILE A 294 -15.08 -18.62 -10.29
C ILE A 294 -16.13 -18.17 -9.29
N ARG A 295 -16.44 -18.99 -8.28
CA ARG A 295 -17.43 -18.69 -7.24
C ARG A 295 -17.07 -17.42 -6.47
N LEU A 296 -15.84 -17.35 -5.96
CA LEU A 296 -15.35 -16.19 -5.20
C LEU A 296 -15.31 -14.92 -6.05
N ARG A 297 -14.83 -15.04 -7.28
CA ARG A 297 -14.82 -13.95 -8.24
C ARG A 297 -16.25 -13.41 -8.51
N ARG A 298 -17.25 -14.31 -8.61
CA ARG A 298 -18.66 -13.91 -8.78
C ARG A 298 -19.21 -13.17 -7.55
N LEU A 299 -18.80 -13.56 -6.34
CA LEU A 299 -19.19 -12.83 -5.12
C LEU A 299 -18.69 -11.38 -5.17
N GLY A 300 -17.40 -11.17 -5.47
CA GLY A 300 -16.84 -9.84 -5.60
C GLY A 300 -17.51 -9.01 -6.69
N ARG A 301 -17.73 -9.58 -7.88
CA ARG A 301 -18.41 -8.89 -8.99
C ARG A 301 -19.85 -8.48 -8.65
N ARG A 302 -20.51 -9.21 -7.74
CA ARG A 302 -21.86 -8.90 -7.24
C ARG A 302 -21.85 -8.08 -5.96
N GLU A 303 -20.71 -7.57 -5.56
CA GLU A 303 -20.48 -6.77 -4.34
C GLU A 303 -20.97 -7.48 -3.06
N ARG A 304 -20.88 -8.80 -3.02
CA ARG A 304 -21.20 -9.60 -1.83
C ARG A 304 -19.95 -9.73 -0.97
N PHE A 305 -19.80 -8.86 0.02
CA PHE A 305 -18.61 -8.75 0.86
C PHE A 305 -18.76 -9.44 2.23
N SER A 306 -19.97 -9.79 2.66
CA SER A 306 -20.17 -10.56 3.89
C SER A 306 -19.45 -11.90 3.81
N LYS A 307 -18.66 -12.26 4.85
CA LYS A 307 -18.29 -13.67 5.09
C LYS A 307 -19.58 -14.42 5.39
N GLN A 308 -19.93 -15.41 4.60
CA GLN A 308 -20.85 -16.45 5.01
C GLN A 308 -20.14 -17.39 5.95
#